data_6d63cf3a38393cb053724605d0a28ecc
#
_entry.id   6d63cf3a38393cb053724605d0a28ecc
#
_cell.length_a   1.000
_cell.length_b   1.000
_cell.length_c   1.000
_cell.angle_alpha   90.00
_cell.angle_beta   90.00
_cell.angle_gamma   90.00
#
_symmetry.space_group_name_H-M   'P 1'
#
loop_
_entity.id
_entity.type
_entity.pdbx_description
1 polymer ?
#
loop_
_entity_poly.entity_id
_entity_poly.type
_entity_poly.pdbx_seq_one_letter_code
_entity_poly.pdbx_strand_id
1 'polypeptide(L)'
;MKLLIHIGFPKSASTWLQEKVFNNEDFKFTSLNRKEIALRFGLPHPFYFCPKEVVKTFKKKIIESNSNGNYVVLSNEFLSGNFYLNGGIDSKIYADRLKETFPNAKVLIIVREQISFLCSLYKHDISYNGGFWSISEFVKPDWHFNRRSSFHPRYINYFGIVKSYQ
;
A
#
# COMPACT_ATOMS: atom_id res chain seq x y z
N MET A 1 -18.88 -2.83 11.30
CA MET A 1 -18.22 -3.36 10.08
C MET A 1 -16.86 -3.90 10.47
N LYS A 2 -16.57 -5.19 10.16
CA LYS A 2 -15.28 -5.81 10.42
C LYS A 2 -14.42 -5.67 9.14
N LEU A 3 -13.68 -4.56 9.04
CA LEU A 3 -12.80 -4.27 7.92
C LEU A 3 -11.39 -3.97 8.43
N LEU A 4 -10.41 -4.66 7.84
CA LEU A 4 -8.99 -4.46 8.05
C LEU A 4 -8.37 -3.91 6.77
N ILE A 5 -7.69 -2.80 6.85
CA ILE A 5 -6.89 -2.24 5.76
C ILE A 5 -5.43 -2.61 6.04
N HIS A 6 -4.87 -3.46 5.19
CA HIS A 6 -3.46 -3.82 5.26
C HIS A 6 -2.65 -2.97 4.29
N ILE A 7 -1.83 -2.12 4.87
CA ILE A 7 -0.89 -1.27 4.17
C ILE A 7 0.49 -1.87 4.37
N GLY A 8 0.90 -2.69 3.43
CA GLY A 8 2.23 -3.27 3.45
C GLY A 8 3.20 -2.39 2.69
N PHE A 9 4.32 -2.03 3.31
CA PHE A 9 5.44 -1.55 2.52
C PHE A 9 5.86 -2.67 1.56
N PRO A 10 6.28 -2.37 0.32
CA PRO A 10 6.85 -3.37 -0.56
C PRO A 10 8.01 -4.08 0.14
N LYS A 11 8.24 -5.36 -0.19
CA LYS A 11 9.31 -6.17 0.42
C LYS A 11 9.20 -6.44 1.93
N SER A 12 8.01 -6.25 2.53
CA SER A 12 7.72 -6.56 3.95
C SER A 12 6.75 -7.75 4.12
N ALA A 13 6.93 -8.79 3.32
CA ALA A 13 6.17 -10.04 3.37
C ALA A 13 4.66 -9.91 3.04
N SER A 14 4.24 -8.83 2.38
CA SER A 14 2.83 -8.60 2.02
C SER A 14 2.25 -9.76 1.19
N THR A 15 3.00 -10.31 0.25
CA THR A 15 2.58 -11.45 -0.58
C THR A 15 2.27 -12.68 0.28
N TRP A 16 3.15 -12.99 1.24
CA TRP A 16 2.94 -14.12 2.15
C TRP A 16 1.65 -13.95 2.99
N LEU A 17 1.43 -12.76 3.54
CA LEU A 17 0.19 -12.46 4.27
C LEU A 17 -1.04 -12.59 3.40
N GLN A 18 -0.98 -12.07 2.18
CA GLN A 18 -2.09 -12.11 1.23
C GLN A 18 -2.46 -13.54 0.82
N GLU A 19 -1.47 -14.40 0.64
CA GLU A 19 -1.69 -15.76 0.18
C GLU A 19 -1.96 -16.75 1.32
N LYS A 20 -1.25 -16.62 2.44
CA LYS A 20 -1.26 -17.62 3.52
C LYS A 20 -2.16 -17.26 4.70
N VAL A 21 -2.44 -15.96 4.89
CA VAL A 21 -3.23 -15.50 6.04
C VAL A 21 -4.58 -14.93 5.59
N PHE A 22 -4.59 -13.95 4.70
CA PHE A 22 -5.81 -13.23 4.35
C PHE A 22 -6.75 -13.99 3.41
N ASN A 23 -6.27 -15.05 2.77
CA ASN A 23 -7.06 -15.95 1.94
C ASN A 23 -7.25 -17.34 2.58
N ASN A 24 -6.89 -17.49 3.85
CA ASN A 24 -7.07 -18.74 4.56
C ASN A 24 -8.35 -18.67 5.44
N GLU A 25 -9.26 -19.61 5.22
CA GLU A 25 -10.55 -19.68 5.93
C GLU A 25 -10.38 -19.91 7.43
N ASP A 26 -9.32 -20.62 7.84
CA ASP A 26 -9.05 -20.90 9.26
C ASP A 26 -8.85 -19.64 10.08
N PHE A 27 -8.32 -18.57 9.46
CA PHE A 27 -8.11 -17.27 10.12
C PHE A 27 -9.32 -16.34 10.06
N LYS A 28 -10.42 -16.77 9.46
CA LYS A 28 -11.65 -15.97 9.32
C LYS A 28 -11.44 -14.62 8.64
N PHE A 29 -10.60 -14.60 7.62
CA PHE A 29 -10.41 -13.46 6.75
C PHE A 29 -11.01 -13.71 5.36
N THR A 30 -11.43 -12.62 4.71
CA THR A 30 -11.88 -12.62 3.32
C THR A 30 -11.24 -11.45 2.60
N SER A 31 -10.36 -11.71 1.66
CA SER A 31 -9.69 -10.65 0.89
C SER A 31 -10.58 -10.05 -0.18
N LEU A 32 -10.47 -8.73 -0.33
CA LEU A 32 -10.98 -8.01 -1.49
C LEU A 32 -10.03 -8.21 -2.70
N ASN A 33 -10.60 -8.09 -3.90
CA ASN A 33 -9.81 -8.24 -5.12
C ASN A 33 -8.77 -7.11 -5.26
N ARG A 34 -7.49 -7.47 -5.41
CA ARG A 34 -6.37 -6.54 -5.48
C ARG A 34 -6.44 -5.61 -6.70
N LYS A 35 -6.89 -6.13 -7.85
CA LYS A 35 -7.07 -5.31 -9.06
C LYS A 35 -8.17 -4.28 -8.85
N GLU A 36 -9.28 -4.68 -8.24
CA GLU A 36 -10.38 -3.77 -7.92
C GLU A 36 -9.94 -2.68 -6.93
N ILE A 37 -9.15 -3.03 -5.92
CA ILE A 37 -8.56 -2.05 -4.99
C ILE A 37 -7.70 -1.03 -5.75
N ALA A 38 -6.84 -1.50 -6.66
CA ALA A 38 -6.01 -0.62 -7.47
C ALA A 38 -6.84 0.29 -8.38
N LEU A 39 -7.87 -0.25 -9.03
CA LEU A 39 -8.78 0.52 -9.89
C LEU A 39 -9.55 1.59 -9.11
N ARG A 40 -9.94 1.32 -7.87
CA ARG A 40 -10.78 2.22 -7.09
C ARG A 40 -10.02 3.24 -6.26
N PHE A 41 -8.84 2.89 -5.76
CA PHE A 41 -8.03 3.78 -4.92
C PHE A 41 -6.83 4.37 -5.66
N GLY A 42 -6.23 3.63 -6.59
CA GLY A 42 -4.99 4.01 -7.25
C GLY A 42 -5.16 4.86 -8.50
N LEU A 43 -6.06 4.46 -9.40
CA LEU A 43 -6.20 5.09 -10.71
C LEU A 43 -7.03 6.39 -10.75
N PRO A 44 -8.08 6.60 -9.94
CA PRO A 44 -8.87 7.81 -10.08
C PRO A 44 -8.05 9.07 -9.84
N HIS A 45 -8.19 10.04 -10.73
CA HIS A 45 -7.62 11.37 -10.52
C HIS A 45 -8.23 11.98 -9.23
N PRO A 46 -7.48 12.72 -8.41
CA PRO A 46 -7.98 13.27 -7.14
C PRO A 46 -9.31 14.02 -7.26
N PHE A 47 -9.52 14.76 -8.34
CA PHE A 47 -10.78 15.50 -8.56
C PHE A 47 -12.00 14.64 -8.86
N TYR A 48 -11.80 13.37 -9.24
CA TYR A 48 -12.89 12.45 -9.62
C TYR A 48 -13.04 11.29 -8.64
N PHE A 49 -12.29 11.28 -7.55
CA PHE A 49 -12.43 10.25 -6.53
C PHE A 49 -13.77 10.41 -5.79
N CYS A 50 -14.55 9.34 -5.77
CA CYS A 50 -15.85 9.32 -5.12
C CYS A 50 -15.93 8.19 -4.10
N PRO A 51 -15.81 8.46 -2.78
CA PRO A 51 -15.86 7.45 -1.73
C PRO A 51 -17.13 6.60 -1.77
N LYS A 52 -18.28 7.21 -2.08
CA LYS A 52 -19.58 6.50 -2.16
C LYS A 52 -19.60 5.41 -3.21
N GLU A 53 -19.01 5.65 -4.39
CA GLU A 53 -18.90 4.65 -5.45
C GLU A 53 -17.94 3.52 -5.05
N VAL A 54 -16.86 3.84 -4.33
CA VAL A 54 -15.94 2.84 -3.81
C VAL A 54 -16.64 1.93 -2.79
N VAL A 55 -17.37 2.53 -1.83
CA VAL A 55 -18.18 1.77 -0.86
C VAL A 55 -19.18 0.86 -1.58
N LYS A 56 -19.90 1.37 -2.58
CA LYS A 56 -20.88 0.60 -3.36
C LYS A 56 -20.25 -0.62 -4.01
N THR A 57 -19.03 -0.47 -4.57
CA THR A 57 -18.30 -1.57 -5.20
C THR A 57 -18.04 -2.74 -4.24
N PHE A 58 -17.66 -2.45 -2.99
CA PHE A 58 -17.27 -3.48 -2.04
C PHE A 58 -18.38 -3.91 -1.07
N LYS A 59 -19.49 -3.16 -1.02
CA LYS A 59 -20.57 -3.31 -0.03
C LYS A 59 -21.09 -4.75 0.07
N LYS A 60 -21.41 -5.38 -1.06
CA LYS A 60 -21.96 -6.74 -1.09
C LYS A 60 -21.01 -7.72 -0.40
N LYS A 61 -19.75 -7.75 -0.82
CA LYS A 61 -18.75 -8.68 -0.27
C LYS A 61 -18.45 -8.42 1.21
N ILE A 62 -18.46 -7.15 1.63
CA ILE A 62 -18.27 -6.77 3.04
C ILE A 62 -19.43 -7.30 3.91
N ILE A 63 -20.67 -7.12 3.47
CA ILE A 63 -21.84 -7.58 4.21
C ILE A 63 -21.85 -9.11 4.32
N GLU A 64 -21.70 -9.81 3.20
CA GLU A 64 -21.70 -11.29 3.15
C GLU A 64 -20.61 -11.88 4.06
N SER A 65 -19.38 -11.36 3.98
CA SER A 65 -18.27 -11.85 4.80
C SER A 65 -18.47 -11.58 6.28
N ASN A 66 -18.96 -10.38 6.64
CA ASN A 66 -19.21 -10.02 8.04
C ASN A 66 -20.36 -10.86 8.63
N SER A 67 -21.40 -11.22 7.84
CA SER A 67 -22.49 -12.09 8.26
C SER A 67 -21.98 -13.50 8.61
N ASN A 68 -20.94 -13.97 7.91
CA ASN A 68 -20.26 -15.23 8.18
C ASN A 68 -19.22 -15.13 9.31
N GLY A 69 -19.16 -14.00 10.01
CA GLY A 69 -18.22 -13.76 11.11
C GLY A 69 -16.81 -13.34 10.69
N ASN A 70 -16.51 -13.28 9.39
CA ASN A 70 -15.18 -13.00 8.89
C ASN A 70 -14.85 -11.49 8.90
N TYR A 71 -13.56 -11.18 9.04
CA TYR A 71 -13.02 -9.87 8.72
C TYR A 71 -12.78 -9.76 7.22
N VAL A 72 -13.22 -8.67 6.62
CA VAL A 72 -12.83 -8.34 5.25
C VAL A 72 -11.49 -7.64 5.27
N VAL A 73 -10.60 -8.03 4.37
CA VAL A 73 -9.27 -7.45 4.25
C VAL A 73 -9.12 -6.71 2.92
N LEU A 74 -8.85 -5.42 3.00
CA LEU A 74 -8.40 -4.59 1.89
C LEU A 74 -6.87 -4.52 1.96
N SER A 75 -6.18 -5.24 1.08
CA SER A 75 -4.73 -5.36 1.11
C SER A 75 -4.12 -5.01 -0.24
N ASN A 76 -3.28 -3.97 -0.25
CA ASN A 76 -2.43 -3.67 -1.40
C ASN A 76 -1.21 -2.85 -0.98
N GLU A 77 -0.06 -3.16 -1.57
CA GLU A 77 1.21 -2.51 -1.25
C GLU A 77 1.28 -1.05 -1.68
N PHE A 78 0.64 -0.69 -2.79
CA PHE A 78 0.65 0.70 -3.28
C PHE A 78 -0.02 1.68 -2.31
N LEU A 79 -0.84 1.19 -1.37
CA LEU A 79 -1.49 2.04 -0.37
C LEU A 79 -0.49 2.75 0.55
N SER A 80 0.74 2.26 0.66
CA SER A 80 1.83 2.97 1.34
C SER A 80 2.47 4.08 0.50
N GLY A 81 2.00 4.27 -0.73
CA GLY A 81 2.59 5.15 -1.73
C GLY A 81 3.57 4.43 -2.65
N ASN A 82 3.77 5.00 -3.81
CA ASN A 82 4.73 4.48 -4.78
C ASN A 82 6.13 5.00 -4.45
N PHE A 83 7.01 4.14 -3.96
CA PHE A 83 8.37 4.52 -3.58
C PHE A 83 9.23 5.03 -4.73
N TYR A 84 8.87 4.70 -5.97
CA TYR A 84 9.49 5.29 -7.18
C TYR A 84 8.91 6.66 -7.56
N LEU A 85 7.89 7.13 -6.89
CA LEU A 85 7.31 8.45 -7.13
C LEU A 85 7.74 9.42 -6.02
N ASN A 86 8.95 9.97 -6.15
CA ASN A 86 9.52 10.96 -5.22
C ASN A 86 9.34 10.59 -3.73
N GLY A 87 9.62 9.32 -3.38
CA GLY A 87 9.52 8.86 -2.01
C GLY A 87 8.08 8.70 -1.50
N GLY A 88 7.15 8.31 -2.39
CA GLY A 88 5.77 8.03 -2.01
C GLY A 88 4.97 9.28 -1.71
N ILE A 89 5.11 10.34 -2.51
CA ILE A 89 4.34 11.60 -2.35
C ILE A 89 2.82 11.39 -2.43
N ASP A 90 2.40 10.28 -3.01
CA ASP A 90 1.00 9.85 -3.13
C ASP A 90 0.46 9.14 -1.87
N SER A 91 1.32 8.82 -0.90
CA SER A 91 0.90 8.14 0.36
C SER A 91 -0.23 8.85 1.08
N LYS A 92 -0.16 10.18 1.15
CA LYS A 92 -1.19 11.01 1.80
C LYS A 92 -2.53 10.93 1.07
N ILE A 93 -2.51 10.89 -0.26
CA ILE A 93 -3.71 10.77 -1.09
C ILE A 93 -4.42 9.46 -0.78
N TYR A 94 -3.68 8.35 -0.68
CA TYR A 94 -4.27 7.05 -0.35
C TYR A 94 -4.79 7.01 1.09
N ALA A 95 -4.07 7.59 2.05
CA ALA A 95 -4.53 7.67 3.43
C ALA A 95 -5.87 8.43 3.54
N ASP A 96 -5.97 9.59 2.88
CA ASP A 96 -7.19 10.40 2.88
C ASP A 96 -8.35 9.65 2.22
N ARG A 97 -8.14 9.05 1.05
CA ARG A 97 -9.15 8.24 0.36
C ARG A 97 -9.68 7.08 1.21
N LEU A 98 -8.79 6.39 1.90
CA LEU A 98 -9.17 5.28 2.77
C LEU A 98 -9.97 5.77 3.98
N LYS A 99 -9.55 6.88 4.59
CA LYS A 99 -10.24 7.51 5.72
C LYS A 99 -11.64 7.99 5.33
N GLU A 100 -11.77 8.65 4.18
CA GLU A 100 -13.08 9.10 3.65
C GLU A 100 -13.99 7.94 3.30
N THR A 101 -13.45 6.84 2.77
CA THR A 101 -14.24 5.69 2.33
C THR A 101 -14.62 4.79 3.51
N PHE A 102 -13.69 4.53 4.41
CA PHE A 102 -13.82 3.56 5.51
C PHE A 102 -13.31 4.13 6.85
N PRO A 103 -13.95 5.16 7.41
CA PRO A 103 -13.44 5.90 8.57
C PRO A 103 -13.27 5.05 9.84
N ASN A 104 -14.00 3.93 9.94
CA ASN A 104 -13.97 3.03 11.08
C ASN A 104 -13.20 1.72 10.83
N ALA A 105 -12.45 1.64 9.75
CA ALA A 105 -11.63 0.47 9.46
C ALA A 105 -10.40 0.43 10.38
N LYS A 106 -9.99 -0.77 10.77
CA LYS A 106 -8.68 -0.96 11.42
C LYS A 106 -7.58 -0.93 10.37
N VAL A 107 -6.46 -0.29 10.68
CA VAL A 107 -5.30 -0.24 9.78
C VAL A 107 -4.16 -1.08 10.36
N LEU A 108 -3.62 -1.96 9.53
CA LEU A 108 -2.43 -2.75 9.80
C LEU A 108 -1.31 -2.26 8.88
N ILE A 109 -0.24 -1.75 9.47
CA ILE A 109 0.96 -1.32 8.75
C ILE A 109 2.10 -2.25 9.13
N ILE A 110 2.70 -2.89 8.14
CA ILE A 110 3.86 -3.75 8.33
C ILE A 110 5.09 -3.04 7.79
N VAL A 111 6.04 -2.83 8.68
CA VAL A 111 7.33 -2.20 8.38
C VAL A 111 8.45 -3.22 8.46
N ARG A 112 9.52 -2.96 7.76
CA ARG A 112 10.74 -3.75 7.79
C ARG A 112 11.88 -2.87 8.31
N GLU A 113 12.92 -3.50 8.89
CA GLU A 113 14.13 -2.80 9.25
C GLU A 113 14.69 -2.03 8.03
N GLN A 114 15.06 -0.78 8.24
CA GLN A 114 15.29 0.20 7.18
C GLN A 114 16.42 -0.18 6.22
N ILE A 115 17.54 -0.68 6.73
CA ILE A 115 18.70 -1.07 5.90
C ILE A 115 18.35 -2.28 5.05
N SER A 116 17.74 -3.31 5.65
CA SER A 116 17.29 -4.50 4.94
C SER A 116 16.24 -4.18 3.88
N PHE A 117 15.36 -3.22 4.18
CA PHE A 117 14.36 -2.74 3.25
C PHE A 117 15.03 -2.05 2.04
N LEU A 118 15.94 -1.13 2.30
CA LEU A 118 16.69 -0.39 1.28
C LEU A 118 17.48 -1.33 0.37
N CYS A 119 18.21 -2.27 0.95
CA CYS A 119 18.95 -3.29 0.19
C CYS A 119 18.02 -4.13 -0.70
N SER A 120 16.83 -4.47 -0.21
CA SER A 120 15.84 -5.24 -0.97
C SER A 120 15.22 -4.43 -2.11
N LEU A 121 15.00 -3.12 -1.93
CA LEU A 121 14.54 -2.21 -2.98
C LEU A 121 15.61 -2.02 -4.05
N TYR A 122 16.84 -1.79 -3.65
CA TYR A 122 17.96 -1.63 -4.56
C TYR A 122 18.17 -2.87 -5.45
N LYS A 123 18.16 -4.07 -4.84
CA LYS A 123 18.24 -5.33 -5.59
C LYS A 123 17.08 -5.47 -6.59
N HIS A 124 15.88 -5.09 -6.17
CA HIS A 124 14.71 -5.12 -7.03
C HIS A 124 14.83 -4.14 -8.20
N ASP A 125 15.34 -2.95 -7.96
CA ASP A 125 15.55 -1.95 -9.02
C ASP A 125 16.52 -2.45 -10.08
N ILE A 126 17.65 -3.02 -9.67
CA ILE A 126 18.62 -3.63 -10.60
C ILE A 126 18.00 -4.79 -11.38
N SER A 127 17.29 -5.70 -10.70
CA SER A 127 16.85 -6.96 -11.30
C SER A 127 15.64 -6.81 -12.22
N TYR A 128 14.74 -5.87 -11.94
CA TYR A 128 13.44 -5.74 -12.63
C TYR A 128 13.27 -4.45 -13.40
N ASN A 129 13.91 -3.37 -12.97
CA ASN A 129 13.78 -2.07 -13.63
C ASN A 129 15.00 -1.71 -14.50
N GLY A 130 16.01 -2.60 -14.54
CA GLY A 130 17.24 -2.34 -15.28
C GLY A 130 18.07 -1.20 -14.69
N GLY A 131 17.97 -0.98 -13.39
CA GLY A 131 18.80 0.01 -12.68
C GLY A 131 20.28 -0.36 -12.77
N PHE A 132 21.11 0.64 -13.01
CA PHE A 132 22.59 0.48 -13.12
C PHE A 132 23.34 1.42 -12.15
N TRP A 133 22.61 1.97 -11.17
CA TRP A 133 23.14 2.89 -10.18
C TRP A 133 23.99 2.16 -9.14
N SER A 134 25.02 2.82 -8.64
CA SER A 134 25.61 2.41 -7.36
C SER A 134 24.61 2.63 -6.23
N ILE A 135 24.77 1.93 -5.12
CA ILE A 135 23.87 2.12 -3.96
C ILE A 135 23.91 3.56 -3.44
N SER A 136 25.08 4.21 -3.50
CA SER A 136 25.22 5.62 -3.11
C SER A 136 24.44 6.57 -4.02
N GLU A 137 24.32 6.25 -5.31
CA GLU A 137 23.51 7.03 -6.24
C GLU A 137 22.01 6.75 -6.06
N PHE A 138 21.66 5.49 -5.77
CA PHE A 138 20.27 5.11 -5.52
C PHE A 138 19.66 5.84 -4.32
N VAL A 139 20.45 6.04 -3.25
CA VAL A 139 19.97 6.68 -2.02
C VAL A 139 20.16 8.21 -1.98
N LYS A 140 20.79 8.80 -2.99
CA LYS A 140 20.94 10.26 -3.04
C LYS A 140 19.60 10.94 -3.26
N PRO A 141 19.23 11.91 -2.42
CA PRO A 141 18.00 12.69 -2.57
C PRO A 141 18.15 13.80 -3.61
N ASP A 142 18.70 13.50 -4.77
CA ASP A 142 18.88 14.50 -5.82
C ASP A 142 17.60 14.69 -6.61
N TRP A 143 17.02 15.87 -6.53
CA TRP A 143 15.84 16.36 -7.25
C TRP A 143 16.09 16.59 -8.76
N HIS A 144 17.11 15.98 -9.35
CA HIS A 144 17.36 16.16 -10.77
C HIS A 144 16.33 15.41 -11.60
N PHE A 145 15.45 16.15 -12.24
CA PHE A 145 14.38 15.68 -13.14
C PHE A 145 14.86 14.73 -14.25
N ASN A 146 16.15 14.66 -14.49
CA ASN A 146 16.76 13.83 -15.54
C ASN A 146 17.30 12.48 -15.06
N ARG A 147 17.18 12.12 -13.78
CA ARG A 147 17.63 10.83 -13.27
C ARG A 147 16.48 9.83 -13.21
N ARG A 148 16.74 8.63 -13.69
CA ARG A 148 15.75 7.53 -13.75
C ARG A 148 15.42 6.91 -12.40
N SER A 149 16.29 7.01 -11.38
CA SER A 149 15.94 6.56 -10.04
C SER A 149 15.09 7.62 -9.35
N SER A 150 13.83 7.32 -9.18
CA SER A 150 12.87 8.17 -8.48
C SER A 150 12.71 7.79 -7.00
N PHE A 151 13.54 6.87 -6.51
CA PHE A 151 13.55 6.54 -5.09
C PHE A 151 14.07 7.74 -4.27
N HIS A 152 13.34 8.04 -3.20
CA HIS A 152 13.74 9.08 -2.26
C HIS A 152 13.77 8.51 -0.83
N PRO A 153 14.84 8.74 -0.05
CA PRO A 153 14.98 8.21 1.31
C PRO A 153 13.85 8.59 2.28
N ARG A 154 13.10 9.64 2.01
CA ARG A 154 11.90 9.99 2.80
C ARG A 154 10.87 8.89 2.90
N TYR A 155 10.82 7.99 1.92
CA TYR A 155 9.90 6.86 1.93
C TYR A 155 10.14 5.89 3.08
N ILE A 156 11.38 5.78 3.57
CA ILE A 156 11.71 4.96 4.73
C ILE A 156 11.51 5.68 6.07
N ASN A 157 11.00 6.91 6.05
CA ASN A 157 10.53 7.58 7.26
C ASN A 157 9.13 7.08 7.61
N TYR A 158 9.07 5.91 8.22
CA TYR A 158 7.81 5.25 8.60
C TYR A 158 6.91 6.10 9.50
N PHE A 159 7.51 6.96 10.34
CA PHE A 159 6.74 7.82 11.24
C PHE A 159 5.79 8.74 10.48
N GLY A 160 6.26 9.38 9.40
CA GLY A 160 5.42 10.26 8.59
C GLY A 160 4.25 9.54 7.95
N ILE A 161 4.49 8.31 7.45
CA ILE A 161 3.44 7.50 6.84
C ILE A 161 2.46 7.01 7.89
N VAL A 162 2.92 6.46 9.02
CA VAL A 162 2.06 6.02 10.12
C VAL A 162 1.16 7.15 10.61
N LYS A 163 1.71 8.36 10.78
CA LYS A 163 0.95 9.54 11.19
C LYS A 163 -0.17 9.92 10.20
N SER A 164 -0.02 9.60 8.92
CA SER A 164 -1.06 9.88 7.92
C SER A 164 -2.28 8.99 8.06
N TYR A 165 -2.18 7.88 8.80
CA TYR A 165 -3.25 6.92 9.04
C TYR A 165 -3.85 7.00 10.45
N GLN A 166 -3.45 7.97 11.25
CA GLN A 166 -4.05 8.32 12.54
C GLN A 166 -5.14 9.39 12.36
#